data_55ffc3dea7dc25845ba89d1fc63c9be8
#
_entry.id   55ffc3dea7dc25845ba89d1fc63c9be8
#
_cell.length_a   1.000
_cell.length_b   1.000
_cell.length_c   1.000
_cell.angle_alpha   90.00
_cell.angle_beta   90.00
_cell.angle_gamma   90.00
#
_symmetry.space_group_name_H-M   'P 1'
#
loop_
_entity.id
_entity.type
_entity.pdbx_description
1 polymer ?
#
loop_
_entity_poly.entity_id
_entity_poly.type
_entity_poly.pdbx_seq_one_letter_code
_entity_poly.pdbx_strand_id
1 'polypeptide(L)'
;MTKIREPLSVEKILKSIISKLKENEIEEFTGKSISHFRKCSDPDDKDHNLHLNDAIKLDILSVKSQKGTPFLDNISLIINKEFSDMDKLEDVSRNLINIGGRIGNLMDITEKALHPEGPKGEEISKREKDKIFNAISEVEEKIAKL
;
A
#
# COMPACT_ATOMS: atom_id res chain seq x y z
N MET A 1 19.42 18.54 18.96
CA MET A 1 18.32 17.97 19.76
C MET A 1 17.37 17.20 18.83
N THR A 2 17.05 15.97 19.13
CA THR A 2 16.14 15.18 18.29
C THR A 2 14.70 15.57 18.62
N LYS A 3 13.98 16.15 17.65
CA LYS A 3 12.56 16.50 17.84
C LYS A 3 11.70 15.25 18.01
N ILE A 4 10.76 15.31 18.95
CA ILE A 4 9.81 14.22 19.18
C ILE A 4 8.78 14.22 18.05
N ARG A 5 8.57 13.06 17.42
CA ARG A 5 7.52 12.83 16.43
C ARG A 5 6.51 11.85 16.98
N GLU A 6 5.25 12.17 16.80
CA GLU A 6 4.19 11.27 17.26
C GLU A 6 4.25 9.91 16.55
N PRO A 7 3.93 8.81 17.26
CA PRO A 7 3.83 7.50 16.62
C PRO A 7 2.83 7.53 15.46
N LEU A 8 3.17 6.87 14.37
CA LEU A 8 2.37 6.79 13.13
C LEU A 8 2.17 8.11 12.39
N SER A 9 2.84 9.21 12.80
CA SER A 9 2.77 10.46 12.05
C SER A 9 3.54 10.35 10.73
N VAL A 10 3.11 11.12 9.72
CA VAL A 10 3.78 11.20 8.41
C VAL A 10 5.24 11.63 8.58
N GLU A 11 5.52 12.57 9.47
CA GLU A 11 6.85 13.07 9.77
C GLU A 11 7.77 11.97 10.32
N LYS A 12 7.23 11.08 11.17
CA LYS A 12 8.00 9.96 11.73
C LYS A 12 8.30 8.90 10.68
N ILE A 13 7.33 8.55 9.85
CA ILE A 13 7.49 7.60 8.76
C ILE A 13 8.52 8.12 7.77
N LEU A 14 8.37 9.37 7.33
CA LEU A 14 9.27 10.02 6.38
C LEU A 14 10.71 10.07 6.91
N LYS A 15 10.89 10.42 8.19
CA LYS A 15 12.21 10.40 8.83
C LYS A 15 12.85 9.02 8.79
N SER A 16 12.07 7.98 9.06
CA SER A 16 12.53 6.59 9.00
C SER A 16 12.94 6.19 7.57
N ILE A 17 12.17 6.56 6.57
CA ILE A 17 12.47 6.26 5.17
C ILE A 17 13.76 6.95 4.72
N ILE A 18 13.88 8.25 4.98
CA ILE A 18 15.09 9.04 4.63
C ILE A 18 16.34 8.43 5.25
N SER A 19 16.24 7.89 6.47
CA SER A 19 17.39 7.27 7.14
C SER A 19 17.80 5.89 6.58
N LYS A 20 16.90 5.24 5.83
CA LYS A 20 17.08 3.88 5.30
C LYS A 20 17.43 3.82 3.82
N LEU A 21 17.06 4.84 3.07
CA LEU A 21 17.30 4.94 1.63
C LEU A 21 18.49 5.86 1.36
N LYS A 22 19.13 5.71 0.20
CA LYS A 22 20.22 6.59 -0.20
C LYS A 22 19.66 7.93 -0.71
N GLU A 23 20.29 9.03 -0.29
CA GLU A 23 19.83 10.37 -0.61
C GLU A 23 19.78 10.64 -2.12
N ASN A 24 20.81 10.21 -2.86
CA ASN A 24 20.86 10.36 -4.31
C ASN A 24 19.74 9.58 -5.04
N GLU A 25 19.40 8.38 -4.57
CA GLU A 25 18.30 7.59 -5.15
C GLU A 25 16.94 8.27 -4.90
N ILE A 26 16.75 8.86 -3.72
CA ILE A 26 15.55 9.64 -3.39
C ILE A 26 15.44 10.85 -4.32
N GLU A 27 16.50 11.63 -4.47
CA GLU A 27 16.49 12.84 -5.30
C GLU A 27 16.26 12.52 -6.79
N GLU A 28 16.93 11.49 -7.31
CA GLU A 28 16.79 11.07 -8.71
C GLU A 28 15.36 10.56 -9.00
N PHE A 29 14.81 9.73 -8.11
CA PHE A 29 13.51 9.09 -8.34
C PHE A 29 12.32 10.03 -8.11
N THR A 30 12.43 10.95 -7.13
CA THR A 30 11.34 11.88 -6.79
C THR A 30 11.43 13.20 -7.56
N GLY A 31 12.61 13.59 -8.00
CA GLY A 31 12.90 14.90 -8.59
C GLY A 31 12.94 16.03 -7.55
N LYS A 32 13.02 15.71 -6.25
CA LYS A 32 13.06 16.67 -5.14
C LYS A 32 14.26 16.43 -4.26
N SER A 33 14.83 17.53 -3.72
CA SER A 33 16.01 17.45 -2.86
C SER A 33 15.71 16.74 -1.53
N ILE A 34 16.71 16.09 -0.97
CA ILE A 34 16.63 15.50 0.37
C ILE A 34 16.32 16.56 1.44
N SER A 35 16.78 17.81 1.23
CA SER A 35 16.48 18.94 2.11
C SER A 35 14.97 19.22 2.18
N HIS A 36 14.27 19.11 1.05
CA HIS A 36 12.80 19.23 1.02
C HIS A 36 12.14 18.15 1.90
N PHE A 37 12.53 16.89 1.76
CA PHE A 37 11.97 15.81 2.58
C PHE A 37 12.33 15.91 4.06
N ARG A 38 13.53 16.43 4.39
CA ARG A 38 13.89 16.72 5.77
C ARG A 38 12.98 17.77 6.39
N LYS A 39 12.60 18.82 5.65
CA LYS A 39 11.62 19.82 6.09
C LYS A 39 10.22 19.21 6.26
N CYS A 40 9.75 18.43 5.28
CA CYS A 40 8.49 17.70 5.40
C CYS A 40 8.45 16.72 6.60
N SER A 41 9.61 16.26 7.07
CA SER A 41 9.73 15.40 8.25
C SER A 41 9.87 16.15 9.58
N ASP A 42 9.88 17.47 9.54
CA ASP A 42 9.98 18.31 10.73
C ASP A 42 8.58 18.65 11.26
N PRO A 43 8.19 18.20 12.47
CA PRO A 43 6.86 18.43 13.02
C PRO A 43 6.55 19.91 13.30
N ASP A 44 7.58 20.75 13.39
CA ASP A 44 7.44 22.20 13.63
C ASP A 44 7.35 23.02 12.33
N ASP A 45 7.71 22.41 11.20
CA ASP A 45 7.62 23.05 9.89
C ASP A 45 6.19 22.94 9.34
N LYS A 46 5.43 24.03 9.36
CA LYS A 46 4.05 24.09 8.88
C LYS A 46 3.95 24.44 7.39
N ASP A 47 5.05 24.83 6.78
CA ASP A 47 5.06 25.32 5.39
C ASP A 47 5.38 24.20 4.40
N HIS A 48 5.96 23.07 4.87
CA HIS A 48 6.37 21.97 4.04
C HIS A 48 5.57 20.69 4.34
N ASN A 49 4.68 20.35 3.41
CA ASN A 49 3.88 19.12 3.50
C ASN A 49 4.35 18.09 2.48
N LEU A 50 4.29 16.81 2.85
CA LEU A 50 4.56 15.71 1.94
C LEU A 50 3.37 15.52 1.00
N HIS A 51 3.61 15.60 -0.32
CA HIS A 51 2.59 15.28 -1.31
C HIS A 51 2.36 13.77 -1.40
N LEU A 52 1.12 13.36 -1.62
CA LEU A 52 0.77 11.94 -1.77
C LEU A 52 1.57 11.23 -2.86
N ASN A 53 1.78 11.90 -4.00
CA ASN A 53 2.59 11.32 -5.08
C ASN A 53 4.05 11.08 -4.67
N ASP A 54 4.61 11.91 -3.81
CA ASP A 54 5.96 11.71 -3.30
C ASP A 54 6.02 10.56 -2.29
N ALA A 55 4.99 10.40 -1.46
CA ALA A 55 4.85 9.24 -0.58
C ALA A 55 4.79 7.93 -1.37
N ILE A 56 3.99 7.89 -2.45
CA ILE A 56 3.90 6.74 -3.35
C ILE A 56 5.27 6.43 -3.99
N LYS A 57 5.99 7.44 -4.49
CA LYS A 57 7.32 7.26 -5.06
C LYS A 57 8.33 6.73 -4.04
N LEU A 58 8.27 7.23 -2.80
CA LEU A 58 9.14 6.75 -1.72
C LEU A 58 8.84 5.30 -1.35
N ASP A 59 7.58 4.88 -1.33
CA ASP A 59 7.21 3.48 -1.13
C ASP A 59 7.70 2.60 -2.27
N ILE A 60 7.54 3.02 -3.53
CA ILE A 60 8.07 2.28 -4.69
C ILE A 60 9.59 2.11 -4.57
N LEU A 61 10.32 3.17 -4.21
CA LEU A 61 11.77 3.10 -4.00
C LEU A 61 12.14 2.18 -2.83
N SER A 62 11.35 2.21 -1.77
CA SER A 62 11.50 1.34 -0.60
C SER A 62 11.33 -0.14 -0.96
N VAL A 63 10.32 -0.48 -1.78
CA VAL A 63 10.12 -1.84 -2.32
C VAL A 63 11.30 -2.28 -3.18
N LYS A 64 11.79 -1.43 -4.08
CA LYS A 64 12.99 -1.73 -4.89
C LYS A 64 14.22 -2.03 -4.02
N SER A 65 14.29 -1.41 -2.84
CA SER A 65 15.35 -1.63 -1.85
C SER A 65 15.02 -2.73 -0.84
N GLN A 66 13.97 -3.51 -1.07
CA GLN A 66 13.50 -4.62 -0.20
C GLN A 66 13.16 -4.18 1.24
N LYS A 67 12.61 -3.00 1.42
CA LYS A 67 12.29 -2.38 2.72
C LYS A 67 10.78 -2.20 2.96
N GLY A 68 9.94 -2.84 2.14
CA GLY A 68 8.48 -2.81 2.28
C GLY A 68 7.82 -1.51 1.81
N THR A 69 6.60 -1.28 2.26
CA THR A 69 5.74 -0.14 1.90
C THR A 69 5.39 0.71 3.13
N PRO A 70 6.35 1.44 3.70
CA PRO A 70 6.16 2.07 5.02
C PRO A 70 5.04 3.10 5.08
N PHE A 71 4.74 3.85 4.00
CA PHE A 71 3.60 4.76 3.99
C PHE A 71 2.28 4.01 3.88
N LEU A 72 2.16 3.07 2.94
CA LEU A 72 0.94 2.26 2.76
C LEU A 72 0.60 1.48 4.04
N ASP A 73 1.58 0.83 4.66
CA ASP A 73 1.41 0.07 5.89
C ASP A 73 0.92 0.95 7.04
N ASN A 74 1.51 2.14 7.21
CA ASN A 74 1.10 3.05 8.27
C ASN A 74 -0.25 3.71 8.01
N ILE A 75 -0.57 4.09 6.77
CA ILE A 75 -1.89 4.61 6.40
C ILE A 75 -2.96 3.55 6.71
N SER A 76 -2.69 2.30 6.34
CA SER A 76 -3.59 1.17 6.65
C SER A 76 -3.79 1.00 8.15
N LEU A 77 -2.72 1.10 8.96
CA LEU A 77 -2.81 1.03 10.42
C LEU A 77 -3.62 2.18 11.03
N ILE A 78 -3.44 3.40 10.53
CA ILE A 78 -4.20 4.58 11.00
C ILE A 78 -5.68 4.40 10.71
N ILE A 79 -6.01 4.02 9.48
CA ILE A 79 -7.40 3.80 9.05
C ILE A 79 -8.03 2.66 9.87
N ASN A 80 -7.34 1.54 10.02
CA ASN A 80 -7.84 0.39 10.79
C ASN A 80 -8.04 0.73 12.27
N LYS A 81 -7.18 1.56 12.86
CA LYS A 81 -7.35 2.02 14.23
C LYS A 81 -8.63 2.83 14.43
N GLU A 82 -8.93 3.75 13.51
CA GLU A 82 -10.18 4.53 13.56
C GLU A 82 -11.43 3.63 13.40
N PHE A 83 -11.33 2.57 12.61
CA PHE A 83 -12.42 1.61 12.43
C PHE A 83 -12.55 0.57 13.55
N SER A 84 -11.49 0.27 14.31
CA SER A 84 -11.52 -0.72 15.39
C SER A 84 -12.34 -0.27 16.61
N ASP A 85 -12.56 1.03 16.76
CA ASP A 85 -13.45 1.59 17.78
C ASP A 85 -14.95 1.49 17.40
N MET A 86 -15.24 1.07 16.17
CA MET A 86 -16.59 0.78 15.70
C MET A 86 -16.89 -0.71 15.86
N ASP A 87 -17.41 -1.11 17.00
CA ASP A 87 -17.90 -2.45 17.35
C ASP A 87 -18.03 -3.43 16.19
N LYS A 88 -17.43 -4.62 16.27
CA LYS A 88 -18.10 -5.80 15.72
C LYS A 88 -17.22 -7.05 15.64
N LEU A 89 -17.20 -7.79 16.71
CA LEU A 89 -16.79 -9.21 16.68
C LEU A 89 -17.74 -10.11 15.84
N GLU A 90 -19.00 -9.70 15.65
CA GLU A 90 -19.97 -10.47 14.83
C GLU A 90 -19.66 -10.43 13.32
N ASP A 91 -19.03 -9.37 12.85
CA ASP A 91 -18.71 -9.24 11.42
C ASP A 91 -17.43 -9.98 11.00
N VAL A 92 -16.54 -10.34 11.91
CA VAL A 92 -15.26 -10.99 11.55
C VAL A 92 -15.49 -12.35 10.90
N SER A 93 -16.35 -13.21 11.46
CA SER A 93 -16.64 -14.53 10.88
C SER A 93 -17.32 -14.41 9.53
N ARG A 94 -18.27 -13.48 9.39
CA ARG A 94 -18.94 -13.21 8.12
C ARG A 94 -17.99 -12.67 7.07
N ASN A 95 -17.10 -11.76 7.47
CA ASN A 95 -16.07 -11.20 6.59
C ASN A 95 -15.06 -12.25 6.14
N LEU A 96 -14.62 -13.15 7.02
CA LEU A 96 -13.74 -14.27 6.66
C LEU A 96 -14.39 -15.21 5.64
N ILE A 97 -15.69 -15.54 5.80
CA ILE A 97 -16.45 -16.34 4.82
C ILE A 97 -16.51 -15.62 3.47
N ASN A 98 -16.77 -14.31 3.47
CA ASN A 98 -16.82 -13.49 2.26
C ASN A 98 -15.47 -13.43 1.56
N ILE A 99 -14.37 -13.30 2.31
CA ILE A 99 -13.00 -13.33 1.78
C ILE A 99 -12.73 -14.70 1.13
N GLY A 100 -13.10 -15.80 1.81
CA GLY A 100 -12.98 -17.15 1.25
C GLY A 100 -13.71 -17.30 -0.08
N GLY A 101 -14.94 -16.80 -0.19
CA GLY A 101 -15.70 -16.79 -1.43
C GLY A 101 -15.05 -15.98 -2.56
N ARG A 102 -14.46 -14.81 -2.23
CA ARG A 102 -13.75 -13.98 -3.22
C ARG A 102 -12.44 -14.61 -3.69
N ILE A 103 -11.71 -15.28 -2.78
CA ILE A 103 -10.53 -16.07 -3.13
C ILE A 103 -10.91 -17.21 -4.06
N GLY A 104 -12.00 -17.93 -3.79
CA GLY A 104 -12.51 -18.98 -4.67
C GLY A 104 -12.80 -18.46 -6.08
N ASN A 105 -13.49 -17.30 -6.18
CA ASN A 105 -13.77 -16.67 -7.47
C ASN A 105 -12.47 -16.26 -8.21
N LEU A 106 -11.48 -15.73 -7.51
CA LEU A 106 -10.17 -15.40 -8.08
C LEU A 106 -9.47 -16.65 -8.62
N MET A 107 -9.53 -17.77 -7.89
CA MET A 107 -8.97 -19.06 -8.34
C MET A 107 -9.66 -19.55 -9.61
N ASP A 108 -11.01 -19.53 -9.66
CA ASP A 108 -11.79 -19.94 -10.82
C ASP A 108 -11.48 -19.09 -12.08
N ILE A 109 -11.38 -17.78 -11.91
CA ILE A 109 -11.04 -16.85 -13.02
C ILE A 109 -9.63 -17.12 -13.52
N THR A 110 -8.69 -17.36 -12.60
CA THR A 110 -7.29 -17.63 -12.94
C THR A 110 -7.16 -18.98 -13.65
N GLU A 111 -7.83 -20.02 -13.18
CA GLU A 111 -7.84 -21.34 -13.81
C GLU A 111 -8.41 -21.28 -15.23
N LYS A 112 -9.53 -20.57 -15.42
CA LYS A 112 -10.13 -20.37 -16.75
C LYS A 112 -9.20 -19.58 -17.69
N ALA A 113 -8.49 -18.59 -17.17
CA ALA A 113 -7.55 -17.79 -17.96
C ALA A 113 -6.33 -18.60 -18.43
N LEU A 114 -5.91 -19.61 -17.65
CA LEU A 114 -4.80 -20.49 -17.96
C LEU A 114 -5.21 -21.76 -18.70
N HIS A 115 -6.51 -21.93 -19.00
CA HIS A 115 -6.98 -23.14 -19.68
C HIS A 115 -6.50 -23.18 -21.15
N PRO A 116 -5.95 -24.31 -21.64
CA PRO A 116 -5.38 -24.43 -23.00
C PRO A 116 -6.39 -24.11 -24.12
N GLU A 117 -7.68 -24.32 -23.88
CA GLU A 117 -8.78 -24.01 -24.82
C GLU A 117 -9.30 -22.57 -24.66
N GLY A 118 -8.66 -21.73 -23.85
CA GLY A 118 -9.00 -20.31 -23.68
C GLY A 118 -8.72 -19.48 -24.93
N PRO A 119 -9.17 -18.20 -24.99
CA PRO A 119 -9.07 -17.34 -26.18
C PRO A 119 -7.66 -17.15 -26.75
N LYS A 120 -6.61 -17.34 -25.92
CA LYS A 120 -5.19 -17.32 -26.31
C LYS A 120 -4.42 -18.58 -25.90
N GLY A 121 -5.13 -19.67 -25.56
CA GLY A 121 -4.48 -20.89 -25.05
C GLY A 121 -3.85 -20.65 -23.68
N GLU A 122 -2.59 -21.04 -23.51
CA GLU A 122 -1.87 -20.87 -22.24
C GLU A 122 -1.43 -19.43 -21.95
N GLU A 123 -1.58 -18.51 -22.92
CA GLU A 123 -1.27 -17.09 -22.73
C GLU A 123 -2.49 -16.32 -22.22
N ILE A 124 -2.31 -15.60 -21.12
CA ILE A 124 -3.36 -14.75 -20.53
C ILE A 124 -3.60 -13.54 -21.43
N SER A 125 -4.83 -13.41 -21.95
CA SER A 125 -5.24 -12.25 -22.73
C SER A 125 -5.36 -11.00 -21.85
N LYS A 126 -5.32 -9.80 -22.48
CA LYS A 126 -5.51 -8.53 -21.76
C LYS A 126 -6.82 -8.50 -20.96
N ARG A 127 -7.92 -8.99 -21.56
CA ARG A 127 -9.24 -9.04 -20.92
C ARG A 127 -9.27 -9.98 -19.72
N GLU A 128 -8.59 -11.12 -19.78
CA GLU A 128 -8.46 -12.05 -18.65
C GLU A 128 -7.61 -11.46 -17.54
N LYS A 129 -6.54 -10.77 -17.90
CA LYS A 129 -5.70 -10.04 -16.95
C LYS A 129 -6.49 -8.98 -16.19
N ASP A 130 -7.31 -8.18 -16.89
CA ASP A 130 -8.19 -7.19 -16.27
C ASP A 130 -9.20 -7.84 -15.30
N LYS A 131 -9.77 -8.99 -15.66
CA LYS A 131 -10.67 -9.76 -14.77
C LYS A 131 -9.96 -10.26 -13.51
N ILE A 132 -8.73 -10.76 -13.66
CA ILE A 132 -7.91 -11.20 -12.52
C ILE A 132 -7.60 -10.02 -11.60
N PHE A 133 -7.19 -8.88 -12.13
CA PHE A 133 -6.93 -7.68 -11.33
C PHE A 133 -8.17 -7.18 -10.60
N ASN A 134 -9.34 -7.19 -11.24
CA ASN A 134 -10.59 -6.82 -10.58
C ASN A 134 -10.93 -7.78 -9.43
N ALA A 135 -10.74 -9.09 -9.63
CA ALA A 135 -10.97 -10.08 -8.60
C ALA A 135 -9.98 -9.93 -7.41
N ILE A 136 -8.72 -9.59 -7.69
CA ILE A 136 -7.74 -9.27 -6.65
C ILE A 136 -8.20 -8.06 -5.85
N SER A 137 -8.59 -6.96 -6.51
CA SER A 137 -9.09 -5.76 -5.84
C SER A 137 -10.30 -6.02 -4.95
N GLU A 138 -11.20 -6.93 -5.36
CA GLU A 138 -12.34 -7.34 -4.54
C GLU A 138 -11.92 -8.11 -3.27
N VAL A 139 -10.88 -8.93 -3.35
CA VAL A 139 -10.29 -9.61 -2.18
C VAL A 139 -9.65 -8.59 -1.24
N GLU A 140 -8.84 -7.69 -1.78
CA GLU A 140 -8.18 -6.63 -1.00
C GLU A 140 -9.19 -5.73 -0.28
N GLU A 141 -10.27 -5.33 -0.96
CA GLU A 141 -11.34 -4.53 -0.36
C GLU A 141 -12.00 -5.25 0.83
N LYS A 142 -12.20 -6.56 0.73
CA LYS A 142 -12.80 -7.34 1.82
C LYS A 142 -11.84 -7.55 2.99
N ILE A 143 -10.55 -7.74 2.71
CA ILE A 143 -9.52 -7.82 3.74
C ILE A 143 -9.43 -6.50 4.50
N ALA A 144 -9.50 -5.37 3.81
CA ALA A 144 -9.47 -4.04 4.42
C ALA A 144 -10.66 -3.75 5.35
N LYS A 145 -11.75 -4.51 5.23
CA LYS A 145 -12.95 -4.41 6.08
C LYS A 145 -12.96 -5.37 7.27
N LEU A 146 -11.88 -6.14 7.45
CA LEU A 146 -11.68 -7.00 8.63
C LEU A 146 -11.32 -6.17 9.85
#